data_1e66d2954d68625e4d6375f5d904523c
#
_entry.id   1e66d2954d68625e4d6375f5d904523c
#
_cell.length_a   1.000
_cell.length_b   1.000
_cell.length_c   1.000
_cell.angle_alpha   90.00
_cell.angle_beta   90.00
_cell.angle_gamma   90.00
#
_symmetry.space_group_name_H-M   'P 1'
#
loop_
_entity.id
_entity.type
_entity.pdbx_description
1 polymer ?
#
loop_
_entity_poly.entity_id
_entity_poly.type
_entity_poly.pdbx_seq_one_letter_code
_entity_poly.pdbx_strand_id
1 'polypeptide(L)'
;MVRDDRVLAAYRPGPDGGWEFPGGKVEPGETEEQAAVREIREELDLEIKVGASLGPAVDISAAYRLHVYLASIVDGEPVLREHAELRWFGAAELDEMDWLVPDRPFVRELRTRL
;
A
#
# COMPACT_ATOMS: atom_id res chain seq x y z
N MET A 1 -4.58 1.39 2.43
CA MET A 1 -5.64 1.33 3.46
C MET A 1 -6.03 2.73 3.85
N VAL A 2 -7.33 2.96 3.94
CA VAL A 2 -7.89 4.29 4.27
C VAL A 2 -8.70 4.19 5.55
N ARG A 3 -8.49 5.14 6.46
CA ARG A 3 -9.24 5.30 7.72
C ARG A 3 -9.26 6.78 8.10
N ASP A 4 -10.44 7.32 8.38
CA ASP A 4 -10.62 8.73 8.79
C ASP A 4 -9.98 9.74 7.81
N ASP A 5 -10.19 9.51 6.50
CA ASP A 5 -9.63 10.32 5.40
C ASP A 5 -8.09 10.36 5.39
N ARG A 6 -7.45 9.34 5.97
CA ARG A 6 -6.00 9.18 5.97
C ARG A 6 -5.61 7.83 5.39
N VAL A 7 -4.40 7.78 4.86
CA VAL A 7 -3.83 6.59 4.21
C VAL A 7 -2.66 6.07 5.01
N LEU A 8 -2.59 4.76 5.17
CA LEU A 8 -1.44 4.11 5.80
C LEU A 8 -0.35 3.88 4.77
N ALA A 9 0.85 4.35 5.09
CA ALA A 9 2.05 4.09 4.31
C ALA A 9 3.16 3.54 5.19
N ALA A 10 4.09 2.83 4.57
CA ALA A 10 5.22 2.21 5.24
C ALA A 10 6.53 2.75 4.69
N TYR A 11 7.51 2.94 5.55
CA TYR A 11 8.84 3.44 5.17
C TYR A 11 9.84 2.29 5.03
N ARG A 12 10.46 2.22 3.87
CA ARG A 12 11.56 1.31 3.58
C ARG A 12 12.87 2.10 3.63
N PRO A 13 13.81 1.78 4.54
CA PRO A 13 15.09 2.48 4.63
C PRO A 13 16.06 2.05 3.53
N GLY A 14 17.18 2.78 3.43
CA GLY A 14 18.26 2.47 2.53
C GLY A 14 18.36 3.41 1.33
N PRO A 15 19.41 3.22 0.47
CA PRO A 15 19.65 4.13 -0.66
C PRO A 15 18.53 4.13 -1.71
N ASP A 16 17.80 3.01 -1.83
CA ASP A 16 16.64 2.89 -2.72
C ASP A 16 15.33 2.92 -1.92
N GLY A 17 15.39 3.48 -0.71
CA GLY A 17 14.25 3.55 0.20
C GLY A 17 13.28 4.68 -0.10
N GLY A 18 12.19 4.69 0.65
CA GLY A 18 11.14 5.69 0.55
C GLY A 18 9.83 5.16 1.11
N TRP A 19 8.79 5.96 0.98
CA TRP A 19 7.45 5.57 1.40
C TRP A 19 6.78 4.71 0.33
N GLU A 20 6.04 3.71 0.77
CA GLU A 20 5.30 2.81 -0.11
C GLU A 20 3.98 2.39 0.52
N PHE A 21 3.06 1.92 -0.31
CA PHE A 21 1.87 1.24 0.19
C PHE A 21 2.25 -0.17 0.64
N PRO A 22 1.77 -0.62 1.81
CA PRO A 22 2.04 -1.99 2.27
C PRO A 22 1.46 -3.02 1.31
N GLY A 23 2.14 -4.11 1.15
CA GLY A 23 1.71 -5.22 0.30
C GLY A 23 2.89 -6.05 -0.16
N GLY A 24 2.63 -6.99 -1.04
CA GLY A 24 3.65 -7.87 -1.56
C GLY A 24 3.20 -8.59 -2.82
N LYS A 25 3.93 -9.66 -3.12
CA LYS A 25 3.81 -10.38 -4.38
C LYS A 25 2.67 -11.39 -4.37
N VAL A 26 1.97 -11.51 -5.50
CA VAL A 26 0.99 -12.58 -5.71
C VAL A 26 1.73 -13.92 -5.86
N GLU A 27 1.32 -14.90 -5.07
CA GLU A 27 1.85 -16.26 -5.15
C GLU A 27 1.02 -17.12 -6.11
N PRO A 28 1.59 -18.23 -6.63
CA PRO A 28 0.84 -19.14 -7.50
C PRO A 28 -0.47 -19.59 -6.86
N GLY A 29 -1.55 -19.49 -7.63
CA GLY A 29 -2.88 -19.87 -7.17
C GLY A 29 -3.64 -18.81 -6.41
N GLU A 30 -3.02 -17.65 -6.11
CA GLU A 30 -3.70 -16.52 -5.49
C GLU A 30 -4.25 -15.55 -6.51
N THR A 31 -5.37 -14.90 -6.15
CA THR A 31 -5.78 -13.66 -6.82
C THR A 31 -5.00 -12.48 -6.23
N GLU A 32 -5.04 -11.34 -6.91
CA GLU A 32 -4.43 -10.11 -6.38
C GLU A 32 -5.03 -9.70 -5.04
N GLU A 33 -6.34 -9.84 -4.88
CA GLU A 33 -7.03 -9.54 -3.62
C GLU A 33 -6.60 -10.47 -2.49
N GLN A 34 -6.49 -11.76 -2.77
CA GLN A 34 -6.02 -12.75 -1.79
C GLN A 34 -4.59 -12.45 -1.35
N ALA A 35 -3.73 -12.09 -2.30
CA ALA A 35 -2.35 -11.70 -2.01
C ALA A 35 -2.30 -10.46 -1.10
N ALA A 36 -3.12 -9.45 -1.38
CA ALA A 36 -3.20 -8.25 -0.57
C ALA A 36 -3.62 -8.57 0.87
N VAL A 37 -4.65 -9.36 1.05
CA VAL A 37 -5.13 -9.78 2.39
C VAL A 37 -4.03 -10.53 3.15
N ARG A 38 -3.38 -11.49 2.49
CA ARG A 38 -2.32 -12.29 3.09
C ARG A 38 -1.11 -11.44 3.50
N GLU A 39 -0.61 -10.62 2.58
CA GLU A 39 0.57 -9.79 2.83
C GLU A 39 0.33 -8.78 3.96
N ILE A 40 -0.84 -8.17 4.01
CA ILE A 40 -1.16 -7.21 5.07
C ILE A 40 -1.26 -7.92 6.43
N ARG A 41 -1.79 -9.14 6.46
CA ARG A 41 -1.79 -9.93 7.70
C ARG A 41 -0.37 -10.26 8.15
N GLU A 42 0.49 -10.66 7.23
CA GLU A 42 1.88 -11.01 7.53
C GLU A 42 2.71 -9.79 7.96
N GLU A 43 2.54 -8.68 7.26
CA GLU A 43 3.35 -7.47 7.50
C GLU A 43 2.86 -6.63 8.67
N LEU A 44 1.55 -6.51 8.85
CA LEU A 44 0.94 -5.53 9.76
C LEU A 44 -0.01 -6.14 10.80
N ASP A 45 -0.26 -7.43 10.74
CA ASP A 45 -1.21 -8.12 11.63
C ASP A 45 -2.63 -7.55 11.56
N LEU A 46 -3.06 -7.19 10.36
CA LEU A 46 -4.38 -6.61 10.10
C LEU A 46 -5.24 -7.51 9.25
N GLU A 47 -6.55 -7.50 9.54
CA GLU A 47 -7.59 -8.01 8.66
C GLU A 47 -8.16 -6.85 7.84
N ILE A 48 -8.15 -6.98 6.53
CA ILE A 48 -8.65 -5.95 5.62
C ILE A 48 -9.71 -6.46 4.67
N LYS A 49 -10.54 -5.55 4.19
CA LYS A 49 -11.45 -5.76 3.07
C LYS A 49 -10.95 -4.97 1.89
N VAL A 50 -10.64 -5.66 0.79
CA VAL A 50 -10.17 -5.03 -0.44
C VAL A 50 -11.35 -4.43 -1.19
N GLY A 51 -11.19 -3.21 -1.65
CA GLY A 51 -12.20 -2.47 -2.40
C GLY A 51 -11.77 -2.21 -3.84
N ALA A 52 -12.06 -1.00 -4.33
CA ALA A 52 -11.82 -0.62 -5.72
C ALA A 52 -10.34 -0.54 -6.06
N SER A 53 -10.01 -0.87 -7.30
CA SER A 53 -8.68 -0.63 -7.89
C SER A 53 -8.39 0.87 -7.94
N LEU A 54 -7.16 1.26 -7.63
CA LEU A 54 -6.74 2.65 -7.60
C LEU A 54 -6.17 3.15 -8.93
N GLY A 55 -6.43 2.44 -10.00
CA GLY A 55 -5.99 2.80 -11.35
C GLY A 55 -5.28 1.65 -12.04
N PRO A 56 -4.74 1.90 -13.24
CA PRO A 56 -4.06 0.84 -14.01
C PRO A 56 -2.80 0.36 -13.30
N ALA A 57 -2.51 -0.92 -13.44
CA ALA A 57 -1.28 -1.51 -12.93
C ALA A 57 -0.05 -0.86 -13.57
N VAL A 58 1.03 -0.79 -12.82
CA VAL A 58 2.32 -0.22 -13.26
C VAL A 58 3.33 -1.35 -13.40
N ASP A 59 3.99 -1.44 -14.54
CA ASP A 59 5.06 -2.42 -14.75
C ASP A 59 6.30 -2.01 -13.96
N ILE A 60 6.76 -2.89 -13.07
CA ILE A 60 8.01 -2.69 -12.32
C ILE A 60 9.17 -3.36 -13.06
N SER A 61 8.91 -4.55 -13.61
CA SER A 61 9.87 -5.32 -14.40
C SER A 61 9.12 -6.20 -15.39
N ALA A 62 9.85 -6.94 -16.23
CA ALA A 62 9.24 -7.90 -17.16
C ALA A 62 8.40 -8.97 -16.47
N ALA A 63 8.72 -9.29 -15.18
CA ALA A 63 8.03 -10.32 -14.42
C ALA A 63 7.00 -9.75 -13.43
N TYR A 64 6.92 -8.45 -13.28
CA TYR A 64 6.20 -7.81 -12.17
C TYR A 64 5.35 -6.65 -12.57
N ARG A 65 4.11 -6.65 -12.07
CA ARG A 65 3.20 -5.49 -12.09
C ARG A 65 2.82 -5.09 -10.68
N LEU A 66 2.82 -3.79 -10.42
CA LEU A 66 2.26 -3.22 -9.20
C LEU A 66 0.81 -2.83 -9.43
N HIS A 67 -0.08 -3.39 -8.63
CA HIS A 67 -1.49 -3.06 -8.64
C HIS A 67 -1.92 -2.66 -7.23
N VAL A 68 -2.53 -1.49 -7.10
CA VAL A 68 -2.92 -0.94 -5.80
C VAL A 68 -4.43 -0.87 -5.70
N TYR A 69 -4.95 -1.26 -4.55
CA TYR A 69 -6.37 -1.25 -4.23
C TYR A 69 -6.64 -0.38 -3.01
N LEU A 70 -7.79 0.26 -3.01
CA LEU A 70 -8.32 0.81 -1.77
C LEU A 70 -8.74 -0.34 -0.87
N ALA A 71 -8.51 -0.20 0.42
CA ALA A 71 -8.90 -1.21 1.40
C ALA A 71 -9.30 -0.55 2.70
N SER A 72 -10.14 -1.23 3.46
CA SER A 72 -10.55 -0.82 4.81
C SER A 72 -10.10 -1.86 5.83
N ILE A 73 -9.80 -1.40 7.04
CA ILE A 73 -9.45 -2.29 8.14
C ILE A 73 -10.75 -2.86 8.73
N VAL A 74 -10.83 -4.19 8.80
CA VAL A 74 -11.96 -4.90 9.40
C VAL A 74 -11.68 -5.16 10.88
N ASP A 75 -10.45 -5.52 11.21
CA ASP A 75 -10.04 -5.84 12.58
C ASP A 75 -8.54 -5.59 12.78
N GLY A 76 -8.17 -5.20 13.98
CA GLY A 76 -6.79 -5.03 14.41
C GLY A 76 -6.28 -3.60 14.31
N GLU A 77 -5.09 -3.38 14.85
CA GLU A 77 -4.30 -2.17 14.72
C GLU A 77 -2.97 -2.52 14.06
N PRO A 78 -2.41 -1.62 13.21
CA PRO A 78 -1.17 -1.92 12.51
C PRO A 78 -0.02 -2.23 13.47
N VAL A 79 0.69 -3.35 13.21
CA VAL A 79 1.88 -3.74 13.94
C VAL A 79 3.08 -3.65 13.01
N LEU A 80 4.10 -2.93 13.42
CA LEU A 80 5.32 -2.76 12.65
C LEU A 80 6.18 -4.04 12.75
N ARG A 81 6.34 -4.78 11.64
CA ARG A 81 7.12 -6.01 11.60
C ARG A 81 8.31 -5.97 10.65
N GLU A 82 8.10 -5.47 9.43
CA GLU A 82 9.11 -5.54 8.36
C GLU A 82 9.66 -4.18 7.94
N HIS A 83 8.85 -3.13 8.10
CA HIS A 83 9.24 -1.77 7.73
C HIS A 83 9.86 -1.02 8.90
N ALA A 84 10.60 0.05 8.61
CA ALA A 84 11.20 0.90 9.65
C ALA A 84 10.17 1.81 10.33
N GLU A 85 9.11 2.20 9.63
CA GLU A 85 8.09 3.11 10.15
C GLU A 85 6.76 2.88 9.43
N LEU A 86 5.67 3.11 10.15
CA LEU A 86 4.30 3.18 9.62
C LEU A 86 3.72 4.53 9.97
N ARG A 87 2.97 5.15 9.04
CA ARG A 87 2.32 6.43 9.27
C ARG A 87 1.02 6.57 8.52
N TRP A 88 0.08 7.29 9.13
CA TRP A 88 -1.15 7.72 8.49
C TRP A 88 -0.96 9.13 7.93
N PHE A 89 -1.28 9.31 6.63
CA PHE A 89 -1.14 10.59 5.95
C PHE A 89 -2.48 11.08 5.44
N GLY A 90 -2.77 12.37 5.63
CA GLY A 90 -3.87 13.04 4.98
C GLY A 90 -3.52 13.47 3.56
N ALA A 91 -4.53 13.88 2.78
CA ALA A 91 -4.35 14.28 1.38
C ALA A 91 -3.30 15.39 1.21
N ALA A 92 -3.26 16.36 2.12
CA ALA A 92 -2.32 17.48 2.05
C ALA A 92 -0.86 17.06 2.25
N GLU A 93 -0.63 15.92 2.92
CA GLU A 93 0.71 15.43 3.22
C GLU A 93 1.28 14.54 2.12
N LEU A 94 0.44 13.99 1.26
CA LEU A 94 0.86 12.98 0.26
C LEU A 94 1.93 13.51 -0.70
N ASP A 95 1.85 14.77 -1.10
CA ASP A 95 2.83 15.37 -2.03
C ASP A 95 4.17 15.68 -1.39
N GLU A 96 4.21 15.76 -0.07
CA GLU A 96 5.41 16.12 0.68
C GLU A 96 6.30 14.92 0.99
N MET A 97 5.79 13.71 0.74
CA MET A 97 6.47 12.48 1.08
C MET A 97 7.35 11.98 -0.07
N ASP A 98 8.47 11.36 0.29
CA ASP A 98 9.40 10.75 -0.66
C ASP A 98 8.93 9.33 -0.99
N TRP A 99 7.97 9.24 -1.90
CA TRP A 99 7.40 7.98 -2.35
C TRP A 99 8.35 7.23 -3.27
N LEU A 100 8.37 5.90 -3.14
CA LEU A 100 9.01 5.06 -4.13
C LEU A 100 8.39 5.31 -5.51
N VAL A 101 9.24 5.27 -6.55
CA VAL A 101 8.83 5.63 -7.91
C VAL A 101 7.61 4.86 -8.41
N PRO A 102 7.55 3.52 -8.25
CA PRO A 102 6.38 2.74 -8.71
C PRO A 102 5.06 3.15 -8.06
N ASP A 103 5.10 3.70 -6.86
CA ASP A 103 3.89 4.07 -6.11
C ASP A 103 3.34 5.44 -6.50
N ARG A 104 4.13 6.28 -7.13
CA ARG A 104 3.77 7.69 -7.43
C ARG A 104 2.51 7.86 -8.28
N PRO A 105 2.26 7.06 -9.32
CA PRO A 105 1.00 7.16 -10.07
C PRO A 105 -0.23 6.93 -9.21
N PHE A 106 -0.13 6.00 -8.27
CA PHE A 106 -1.23 5.67 -7.36
C PHE A 106 -1.46 6.75 -6.30
N VAL A 107 -0.40 7.42 -5.87
CA VAL A 107 -0.51 8.58 -4.96
C VAL A 107 -1.31 9.71 -5.63
N ARG A 108 -1.05 9.99 -6.90
CA ARG A 108 -1.81 10.98 -7.66
C ARG A 108 -3.29 10.64 -7.76
N GLU A 109 -3.60 9.38 -8.07
CA GLU A 109 -4.99 8.92 -8.16
C GLU A 109 -5.68 8.96 -6.79
N LEU A 110 -4.98 8.57 -5.74
CA LEU A 110 -5.50 8.57 -4.38
C LEU A 110 -5.95 9.96 -3.92
N ARG A 111 -5.22 11.01 -4.30
CA ARG A 111 -5.57 12.39 -3.97
C ARG A 111 -6.95 12.79 -4.44
N THR A 112 -7.42 12.22 -5.52
CA THR A 112 -8.75 12.50 -6.05
C THR A 112 -9.86 11.83 -5.24
N ARG A 113 -9.50 10.90 -4.37
CA ARG A 113 -10.43 10.06 -3.61
C ARG A 113 -10.48 10.34 -2.11
N LEU A 114 -9.59 11.19 -1.62
CA LEU A 114 -9.56 11.56 -0.20
C LEU A 114 -10.28 12.89 0.13
#